data_8ad57529b992520fd17dda8073daef1f
#
_entry.id   8ad57529b992520fd17dda8073daef1f
#
_cell.length_a   1.000
_cell.length_b   1.000
_cell.length_c   1.000
_cell.angle_alpha   90.00
_cell.angle_beta   90.00
_cell.angle_gamma   90.00
#
_symmetry.space_group_name_H-M   'P 1'
#
loop_
_entity.id
_entity.type
_entity.pdbx_description
1 polymer ?
#
loop_
_entity_poly.entity_id
_entity_poly.type
_entity_poly.pdbx_seq_one_letter_code
_entity_poly.pdbx_strand_id
1 'polypeptide(L)'
;MSIINKEFIKKYITTNGSKPEKFDSDVPFKWAHGSTIYHLGGGLIYYTIVYYMKLKICVCLGSGGGFVPRIMTQARRDLVEEGVYKKDDGVTIIVDSQITNEIDWEDEDSFFRKNFNPIWLKKSTKEAYYDYFIKKDIKIDYIHIDAGHSYENVSRDFDLYSKIVKRGGIITLHDTDLDYPDKDIYDAPDYWSMEGPNKKMKEIREDKNYELINFFNNPYNEIPSSTGTTIIRKV
;
A
#
# COMPACT_ATOMS: atom_id res chain seq x y z
N MET A 1 -15.13 14.78 -1.69
CA MET A 1 -15.55 14.28 -0.35
C MET A 1 -14.28 14.14 0.47
N SER A 2 -14.10 14.92 1.53
CA SER A 2 -12.88 14.96 2.31
C SER A 2 -12.59 13.63 3.01
N ILE A 3 -11.33 13.23 3.08
CA ILE A 3 -10.86 12.03 3.78
C ILE A 3 -11.19 12.03 5.28
N ILE A 4 -11.47 13.18 5.86
CA ILE A 4 -11.87 13.33 7.27
C ILE A 4 -13.39 13.10 7.44
N ASN A 5 -14.13 12.94 6.37
CA ASN A 5 -15.57 12.73 6.45
C ASN A 5 -15.87 11.28 6.84
N LYS A 6 -16.65 11.09 7.92
CA LYS A 6 -17.08 9.76 8.39
C LYS A 6 -17.80 8.95 7.30
N GLU A 7 -18.55 9.59 6.43
CA GLU A 7 -19.20 8.93 5.29
C GLU A 7 -18.20 8.40 4.28
N PHE A 8 -17.11 9.13 4.04
CA PHE A 8 -16.01 8.64 3.23
C PHE A 8 -15.38 7.39 3.87
N ILE A 9 -14.97 7.49 5.13
CA ILE A 9 -14.33 6.39 5.86
C ILE A 9 -15.24 5.16 5.85
N LYS A 10 -16.49 5.32 6.28
CA LYS A 10 -17.46 4.24 6.30
C LYS A 10 -17.69 3.61 4.94
N LYS A 11 -17.86 4.42 3.91
CA LYS A 11 -18.17 3.94 2.57
C LYS A 11 -16.96 3.31 1.86
N TYR A 12 -15.76 3.87 2.03
CA TYR A 12 -14.58 3.47 1.25
C TYR A 12 -13.69 2.46 1.97
N ILE A 13 -13.67 2.45 3.29
CA ILE A 13 -12.93 1.46 4.06
C ILE A 13 -13.76 0.19 4.24
N THR A 14 -15.05 0.32 4.53
CA THR A 14 -15.93 -0.84 4.74
C THR A 14 -16.34 -1.55 3.46
N THR A 15 -16.21 -0.92 2.30
CA THR A 15 -16.55 -1.52 0.99
C THR A 15 -15.35 -2.07 0.25
N ASN A 16 -14.29 -2.43 0.94
CA ASN A 16 -13.14 -3.06 0.28
C ASN A 16 -13.34 -4.56 0.00
N GLY A 17 -14.57 -4.98 -0.28
CA GLY A 17 -14.92 -6.34 -0.62
C GLY A 17 -15.13 -7.27 0.58
N SER A 18 -14.66 -6.90 1.76
CA SER A 18 -14.96 -7.66 2.96
C SER A 18 -16.40 -7.45 3.36
N LYS A 19 -17.03 -8.49 3.80
CA LYS A 19 -18.41 -8.42 4.28
C LYS A 19 -18.50 -7.41 5.43
N PRO A 20 -19.51 -6.53 5.45
CA PRO A 20 -19.68 -5.53 6.51
C PRO A 20 -19.61 -6.09 7.93
N GLU A 21 -20.06 -7.30 8.12
CA GLU A 21 -20.03 -8.00 9.41
C GLU A 21 -18.63 -8.30 9.95
N LYS A 22 -17.59 -8.23 9.11
CA LYS A 22 -16.20 -8.35 9.55
C LYS A 22 -15.61 -7.03 10.08
N PHE A 23 -16.31 -5.94 9.92
CA PHE A 23 -15.91 -4.60 10.36
C PHE A 23 -16.72 -4.10 11.55
N ASP A 24 -17.37 -5.00 12.27
CA ASP A 24 -18.26 -4.68 13.38
C ASP A 24 -17.48 -4.42 14.66
N SER A 25 -16.57 -3.48 14.65
CA SER A 25 -15.98 -3.06 15.91
C SER A 25 -15.15 -1.79 15.79
N ASP A 26 -15.00 -1.11 16.89
CA ASP A 26 -14.05 0.00 17.10
C ASP A 26 -12.59 -0.50 17.12
N VAL A 27 -12.38 -1.80 16.93
CA VAL A 27 -11.06 -2.43 16.91
C VAL A 27 -10.41 -2.19 15.56
N PRO A 28 -9.12 -1.85 15.51
CA PRO A 28 -8.37 -1.69 14.28
C PRO A 28 -8.46 -2.95 13.41
N PHE A 29 -8.77 -2.76 12.14
CA PHE A 29 -8.89 -3.86 11.21
C PHE A 29 -7.52 -4.29 10.69
N LYS A 30 -7.14 -5.55 10.86
CA LYS A 30 -5.81 -6.06 10.50
C LYS A 30 -5.37 -5.72 9.07
N TRP A 31 -6.27 -5.88 8.12
CA TRP A 31 -6.01 -5.69 6.69
C TRP A 31 -6.12 -4.24 6.22
N ALA A 32 -6.48 -3.33 7.08
CA ALA A 32 -6.63 -1.91 6.80
C ALA A 32 -5.57 -1.06 7.52
N HIS A 33 -4.41 -1.65 7.81
CA HIS A 33 -3.28 -0.96 8.43
C HIS A 33 -3.65 -0.17 9.69
N GLY A 34 -4.43 -0.78 10.57
CA GLY A 34 -4.92 -0.16 11.80
C GLY A 34 -6.05 0.84 11.61
N SER A 35 -6.63 0.95 10.41
CA SER A 35 -7.82 1.76 10.18
C SER A 35 -9.08 1.08 10.71
N THR A 36 -10.05 1.90 11.13
CA THR A 36 -11.37 1.45 11.55
C THR A 36 -12.46 2.10 10.70
N ILE A 37 -13.71 1.68 10.88
CA ILE A 37 -14.87 2.33 10.23
C ILE A 37 -15.06 3.80 10.62
N TYR A 38 -14.40 4.25 11.68
CA TYR A 38 -14.52 5.62 12.20
C TYR A 38 -13.34 6.52 11.86
N HIS A 39 -12.15 5.93 11.62
CA HIS A 39 -10.95 6.69 11.33
C HIS A 39 -9.93 5.88 10.51
N LEU A 40 -9.03 6.59 9.83
CA LEU A 40 -8.05 5.98 8.93
C LEU A 40 -6.89 5.27 9.63
N GLY A 41 -6.67 5.54 10.93
CA GLY A 41 -5.57 4.91 11.64
C GLY A 41 -4.24 5.02 10.89
N GLY A 42 -3.52 3.90 10.78
CA GLY A 42 -2.25 3.82 10.05
C GLY A 42 -2.35 4.15 8.55
N GLY A 43 -3.52 4.01 7.95
CA GLY A 43 -3.74 4.35 6.54
C GLY A 43 -3.54 5.82 6.23
N LEU A 44 -3.58 6.69 7.23
CA LEU A 44 -3.30 8.11 7.05
C LEU A 44 -1.88 8.39 6.54
N ILE A 45 -0.93 7.52 6.83
CA ILE A 45 0.45 7.61 6.32
C ILE A 45 0.47 7.61 4.80
N TYR A 46 -0.20 6.65 4.17
CA TYR A 46 -0.22 6.49 2.71
C TYR A 46 -0.88 7.68 2.01
N TYR A 47 -1.96 8.19 2.60
CA TYR A 47 -2.59 9.42 2.13
C TYR A 47 -1.65 10.62 2.22
N THR A 48 -1.04 10.82 3.39
CA THR A 48 -0.19 11.98 3.66
C THR A 48 1.02 12.03 2.74
N ILE A 49 1.67 10.90 2.48
CA ILE A 49 2.80 10.81 1.55
C ILE A 49 2.39 11.34 0.17
N VAL A 50 1.32 10.81 -0.40
CA VAL A 50 0.87 11.20 -1.74
C VAL A 50 0.43 12.65 -1.79
N TYR A 51 -0.40 13.07 -0.83
CA TYR A 51 -0.98 14.40 -0.78
C TYR A 51 0.07 15.50 -0.54
N TYR A 52 0.91 15.32 0.50
CA TYR A 52 1.91 16.32 0.88
C TYR A 52 3.00 16.48 -0.17
N MET A 53 3.53 15.37 -0.66
CA MET A 53 4.61 15.37 -1.66
C MET A 53 4.11 15.56 -3.09
N LYS A 54 2.80 15.58 -3.32
CA LYS A 54 2.18 15.73 -4.66
C LYS A 54 2.69 14.70 -5.67
N LEU A 55 2.60 13.41 -5.27
CA LEU A 55 3.12 12.32 -6.08
C LEU A 55 2.10 11.90 -7.15
N LYS A 56 2.54 11.78 -8.41
CA LYS A 56 1.67 11.54 -9.57
C LYS A 56 1.58 10.07 -9.94
N ILE A 57 2.70 9.37 -10.02
CA ILE A 57 2.75 7.95 -10.40
C ILE A 57 2.91 7.11 -9.14
N CYS A 58 1.80 6.56 -8.66
CA CYS A 58 1.75 5.73 -7.47
C CYS A 58 1.54 4.26 -7.87
N VAL A 59 2.28 3.35 -7.26
CA VAL A 59 2.24 1.91 -7.55
C VAL A 59 1.97 1.14 -6.27
N CYS A 60 1.14 0.10 -6.35
CA CYS A 60 0.91 -0.85 -5.28
C CYS A 60 1.23 -2.25 -5.79
N LEU A 61 2.22 -2.92 -5.19
CA LEU A 61 2.54 -4.32 -5.42
C LEU A 61 1.89 -5.15 -4.33
N GLY A 62 0.94 -6.01 -4.71
CA GLY A 62 0.04 -6.65 -3.77
C GLY A 62 -1.06 -5.67 -3.32
N SER A 63 -2.29 -5.97 -3.61
CA SER A 63 -3.39 -5.05 -3.33
C SER A 63 -4.20 -5.46 -2.09
N GLY A 64 -4.07 -6.72 -1.65
CA GLY A 64 -4.85 -7.27 -0.56
C GLY A 64 -6.32 -6.89 -0.69
N GLY A 65 -6.90 -6.35 0.37
CA GLY A 65 -8.26 -5.81 0.39
C GLY A 65 -8.44 -4.47 -0.37
N GLY A 66 -7.43 -3.95 -1.08
CA GLY A 66 -7.52 -2.70 -1.87
C GLY A 66 -7.47 -1.42 -1.05
N PHE A 67 -7.12 -1.51 0.22
CA PHE A 67 -7.08 -0.35 1.09
C PHE A 67 -6.03 0.68 0.65
N VAL A 68 -4.77 0.27 0.49
CA VAL A 68 -3.68 1.19 0.14
C VAL A 68 -3.89 1.86 -1.22
N PRO A 69 -4.20 1.14 -2.32
CA PRO A 69 -4.41 1.81 -3.60
C PRO A 69 -5.61 2.77 -3.61
N ARG A 70 -6.66 2.51 -2.81
CA ARG A 70 -7.77 3.47 -2.65
C ARG A 70 -7.30 4.75 -1.98
N ILE A 71 -6.55 4.63 -0.89
CA ILE A 71 -6.05 5.78 -0.13
C ILE A 71 -5.09 6.62 -0.99
N MET A 72 -4.17 6.00 -1.72
CA MET A 72 -3.31 6.69 -2.67
C MET A 72 -4.12 7.45 -3.73
N THR A 73 -5.13 6.79 -4.28
CA THR A 73 -5.98 7.41 -5.33
C THR A 73 -6.81 8.53 -4.77
N GLN A 74 -7.34 8.40 -3.54
CA GLN A 74 -8.11 9.46 -2.91
C GLN A 74 -7.26 10.72 -2.67
N ALA A 75 -6.03 10.56 -2.19
CA ALA A 75 -5.12 11.70 -2.02
C ALA A 75 -4.90 12.47 -3.34
N ARG A 76 -4.76 11.76 -4.46
CA ARG A 76 -4.66 12.38 -5.79
C ARG A 76 -5.94 13.06 -6.24
N ARG A 77 -7.10 12.46 -5.97
CA ARG A 77 -8.40 13.08 -6.27
C ARG A 77 -8.62 14.37 -5.50
N ASP A 78 -8.25 14.38 -4.23
CA ASP A 78 -8.36 15.60 -3.42
C ASP A 78 -7.47 16.72 -3.98
N LEU A 79 -6.26 16.38 -4.46
CA LEU A 79 -5.39 17.35 -5.16
C LEU A 79 -5.99 17.86 -6.48
N VAL A 80 -6.78 17.05 -7.18
CA VAL A 80 -7.55 17.51 -8.35
C VAL A 80 -8.70 18.42 -7.93
N GLU A 81 -9.46 18.07 -6.90
CA GLU A 81 -10.56 18.87 -6.38
C GLU A 81 -10.09 20.25 -5.86
N GLU A 82 -8.87 20.30 -5.31
CA GLU A 82 -8.24 21.56 -4.87
C GLU A 82 -7.59 22.37 -6.01
N GLY A 83 -7.61 21.85 -7.23
CA GLY A 83 -7.01 22.52 -8.38
C GLY A 83 -5.48 22.44 -8.44
N VAL A 84 -4.84 21.65 -7.59
CA VAL A 84 -3.39 21.40 -7.60
C VAL A 84 -3.01 20.51 -8.79
N TYR A 85 -3.86 19.54 -9.11
CA TYR A 85 -3.73 18.65 -10.26
C TYR A 85 -4.83 18.88 -11.28
N LYS A 86 -4.52 18.61 -12.55
CA LYS A 86 -5.55 18.40 -13.57
C LYS A 86 -6.14 17.00 -13.41
N LYS A 87 -7.34 16.80 -13.93
CA LYS A 87 -8.08 15.52 -13.82
C LYS A 87 -7.26 14.30 -14.23
N ASP A 88 -6.45 14.43 -15.26
CA ASP A 88 -5.65 13.33 -15.82
C ASP A 88 -4.18 13.33 -15.35
N ASP A 89 -3.84 14.19 -14.39
CA ASP A 89 -2.50 14.22 -13.80
C ASP A 89 -2.30 13.00 -12.89
N GLY A 90 -1.39 12.14 -13.32
CA GLY A 90 -0.96 10.97 -12.56
C GLY A 90 -1.93 9.77 -12.59
N VAL A 91 -1.50 8.68 -11.98
CA VAL A 91 -2.21 7.40 -11.98
C VAL A 91 -1.83 6.57 -10.76
N THR A 92 -2.77 5.75 -10.29
CA THR A 92 -2.49 4.63 -9.38
C THR A 92 -2.46 3.35 -10.19
N ILE A 93 -1.35 2.62 -10.13
CA ILE A 93 -1.14 1.35 -10.82
C ILE A 93 -1.10 0.25 -9.76
N ILE A 94 -1.93 -0.76 -9.93
CA ILE A 94 -2.01 -1.92 -9.05
C ILE A 94 -1.43 -3.11 -9.79
N VAL A 95 -0.52 -3.83 -9.13
CA VAL A 95 0.05 -5.09 -9.63
C VAL A 95 -0.33 -6.19 -8.66
N ASP A 96 -1.16 -7.12 -9.11
CA ASP A 96 -1.59 -8.26 -8.32
C ASP A 96 -1.89 -9.44 -9.25
N SER A 97 -1.32 -10.60 -8.96
CA SER A 97 -1.55 -11.81 -9.74
C SER A 97 -2.78 -12.60 -9.27
N GLN A 98 -3.24 -12.33 -8.06
CA GLN A 98 -4.34 -13.04 -7.44
C GLN A 98 -5.63 -12.24 -7.60
N ILE A 99 -6.70 -12.94 -7.98
CA ILE A 99 -8.04 -12.45 -7.76
C ILE A 99 -8.39 -12.88 -6.34
N THR A 100 -8.29 -11.96 -5.41
CA THR A 100 -8.98 -12.21 -4.14
C THR A 100 -10.46 -12.04 -4.43
N ASN A 101 -11.28 -13.03 -4.04
CA ASN A 101 -12.76 -12.98 -4.17
C ASN A 101 -13.39 -11.78 -3.44
N GLU A 102 -12.58 -10.92 -2.88
CA GLU A 102 -12.97 -9.81 -2.01
C GLU A 102 -12.94 -8.46 -2.73
N ILE A 103 -12.26 -8.36 -3.89
CA ILE A 103 -12.23 -7.11 -4.66
C ILE A 103 -12.43 -7.40 -6.12
N ASP A 104 -13.43 -6.75 -6.63
CA ASP A 104 -13.78 -6.87 -8.04
C ASP A 104 -13.02 -5.83 -8.87
N TRP A 105 -11.74 -6.11 -9.11
CA TRP A 105 -10.92 -5.30 -10.00
C TRP A 105 -11.31 -5.46 -11.47
N GLU A 106 -11.90 -6.61 -11.81
CA GLU A 106 -12.28 -6.96 -13.19
C GLU A 106 -13.61 -6.35 -13.58
N ASP A 107 -14.52 -6.15 -12.62
CA ASP A 107 -15.82 -5.54 -12.88
C ASP A 107 -15.67 -4.02 -13.06
N GLU A 108 -15.79 -3.57 -14.30
CA GLU A 108 -15.78 -2.15 -14.63
C GLU A 108 -16.93 -1.39 -13.99
N ASP A 109 -18.01 -2.08 -13.65
CA ASP A 109 -19.17 -1.54 -12.98
C ASP A 109 -19.02 -1.49 -11.46
N SER A 110 -18.00 -2.15 -10.91
CA SER A 110 -17.73 -2.14 -9.48
C SER A 110 -17.57 -0.72 -8.94
N PHE A 111 -17.97 -0.54 -7.69
CA PHE A 111 -17.81 0.74 -7.00
C PHE A 111 -16.34 1.21 -7.01
N PHE A 112 -15.40 0.29 -6.85
CA PHE A 112 -13.99 0.61 -6.85
C PHE A 112 -13.52 1.16 -8.20
N ARG A 113 -13.81 0.44 -9.29
CA ARG A 113 -13.44 0.84 -10.64
C ARG A 113 -14.06 2.18 -11.03
N LYS A 114 -15.37 2.35 -10.81
CA LYS A 114 -16.09 3.60 -11.11
C LYS A 114 -15.57 4.81 -10.35
N ASN A 115 -15.17 4.62 -9.09
CA ASN A 115 -14.80 5.75 -8.25
C ASN A 115 -13.30 6.05 -8.24
N PHE A 116 -12.45 5.06 -8.46
CA PHE A 116 -11.00 5.23 -8.37
C PHE A 116 -10.27 5.10 -9.69
N ASN A 117 -10.83 4.34 -10.64
CA ASN A 117 -10.26 4.12 -11.98
C ASN A 117 -8.74 3.88 -11.99
N PRO A 118 -8.21 2.93 -11.21
CA PRO A 118 -6.81 2.59 -11.23
C PRO A 118 -6.46 1.80 -12.51
N ILE A 119 -5.18 1.79 -12.86
CA ILE A 119 -4.68 0.79 -13.83
C ILE A 119 -4.40 -0.48 -13.04
N TRP A 120 -5.09 -1.56 -13.39
CA TRP A 120 -4.87 -2.86 -12.80
C TRP A 120 -4.13 -3.79 -13.75
N LEU A 121 -3.02 -4.35 -13.27
CA LEU A 121 -2.19 -5.30 -13.97
C LEU A 121 -2.30 -6.66 -13.27
N LYS A 122 -3.09 -7.56 -13.84
CA LYS A 122 -3.20 -8.95 -13.38
C LYS A 122 -1.96 -9.73 -13.81
N LYS A 123 -0.88 -9.48 -13.12
CA LYS A 123 0.45 -10.05 -13.40
C LYS A 123 1.21 -10.25 -12.10
N SER A 124 2.19 -11.16 -12.12
CA SER A 124 3.22 -11.15 -11.08
C SER A 124 4.00 -9.83 -11.12
N THR A 125 4.58 -9.47 -9.98
CA THR A 125 5.38 -8.25 -9.87
C THR A 125 6.54 -8.23 -10.87
N LYS A 126 7.19 -9.38 -11.09
CA LYS A 126 8.28 -9.54 -12.07
C LYS A 126 7.80 -9.32 -13.51
N GLU A 127 6.70 -9.94 -13.92
CA GLU A 127 6.14 -9.77 -15.27
C GLU A 127 5.70 -8.33 -15.51
N ALA A 128 5.01 -7.73 -14.54
CA ALA A 128 4.60 -6.33 -14.64
C ALA A 128 5.79 -5.38 -14.80
N TYR A 129 6.88 -5.63 -14.07
CA TYR A 129 8.09 -4.83 -14.19
C TYR A 129 8.61 -4.77 -15.63
N TYR A 130 8.81 -5.94 -16.27
CA TYR A 130 9.36 -5.99 -17.63
C TYR A 130 8.34 -5.59 -18.71
N ASP A 131 7.14 -6.16 -18.65
CA ASP A 131 6.13 -6.04 -19.72
C ASP A 131 5.43 -4.68 -19.72
N TYR A 132 5.39 -4.01 -18.59
CA TYR A 132 4.68 -2.75 -18.48
C TYR A 132 5.58 -1.58 -18.12
N PHE A 133 6.27 -1.63 -16.99
CA PHE A 133 7.04 -0.47 -16.51
C PHE A 133 8.26 -0.19 -17.40
N ILE A 134 9.08 -1.20 -17.68
CA ILE A 134 10.27 -1.05 -18.53
C ILE A 134 9.87 -0.78 -19.97
N LYS A 135 8.93 -1.55 -20.51
CA LYS A 135 8.49 -1.38 -21.90
C LYS A 135 7.90 0.00 -22.19
N LYS A 136 7.27 0.64 -21.21
CA LYS A 136 6.68 1.98 -21.33
C LYS A 136 7.55 3.09 -20.75
N ASP A 137 8.76 2.79 -20.28
CA ASP A 137 9.68 3.70 -19.58
C ASP A 137 9.02 4.50 -18.45
N ILE A 138 8.22 3.82 -17.63
CA ILE A 138 7.52 4.47 -16.51
C ILE A 138 8.48 4.67 -15.36
N LYS A 139 8.57 5.91 -14.87
CA LYS A 139 9.26 6.28 -13.64
C LYS A 139 8.25 6.51 -12.52
N ILE A 140 8.51 5.92 -11.36
CA ILE A 140 7.59 5.89 -10.22
C ILE A 140 7.94 7.01 -9.24
N ASP A 141 6.92 7.73 -8.75
CA ASP A 141 7.08 8.69 -7.66
C ASP A 141 6.93 8.02 -6.30
N TYR A 142 5.99 7.09 -6.20
CA TYR A 142 5.70 6.34 -4.98
C TYR A 142 5.36 4.89 -5.27
N ILE A 143 5.94 3.96 -4.53
CA ILE A 143 5.60 2.54 -4.57
C ILE A 143 5.38 1.98 -3.18
N HIS A 144 4.31 1.22 -3.01
CA HIS A 144 4.03 0.37 -1.86
C HIS A 144 4.32 -1.07 -2.22
N ILE A 145 5.16 -1.75 -1.42
CA ILE A 145 5.56 -3.15 -1.60
C ILE A 145 4.94 -3.97 -0.48
N ASP A 146 3.98 -4.80 -0.85
CA ASP A 146 3.19 -5.66 0.04
C ASP A 146 2.64 -6.88 -0.73
N ALA A 147 3.50 -7.55 -1.50
CA ALA A 147 3.12 -8.70 -2.30
C ALA A 147 3.54 -10.02 -1.63
N GLY A 148 4.55 -10.71 -2.13
CA GLY A 148 5.03 -11.94 -1.51
C GLY A 148 6.01 -11.67 -0.37
N HIS A 149 5.82 -12.31 0.79
CA HIS A 149 6.57 -12.02 2.01
C HIS A 149 7.86 -12.84 2.20
N SER A 150 8.14 -13.81 1.33
CA SER A 150 9.45 -14.47 1.39
C SER A 150 10.58 -13.47 1.11
N TYR A 151 11.72 -13.64 1.75
CA TYR A 151 12.89 -12.78 1.54
C TYR A 151 13.27 -12.65 0.06
N GLU A 152 13.18 -13.75 -0.69
CA GLU A 152 13.46 -13.76 -2.11
C GLU A 152 12.49 -12.87 -2.91
N ASN A 153 11.17 -12.96 -2.61
CA ASN A 153 10.17 -12.16 -3.29
C ASN A 153 10.32 -10.67 -2.97
N VAL A 154 10.44 -10.33 -1.71
CA VAL A 154 10.60 -8.93 -1.27
C VAL A 154 11.89 -8.33 -1.83
N SER A 155 13.00 -9.06 -1.78
CA SER A 155 14.29 -8.61 -2.33
C SER A 155 14.20 -8.38 -3.82
N ARG A 156 13.64 -9.32 -4.56
CA ARG A 156 13.41 -9.16 -6.00
C ARG A 156 12.57 -7.94 -6.32
N ASP A 157 11.46 -7.76 -5.62
CA ASP A 157 10.53 -6.64 -5.88
C ASP A 157 11.20 -5.30 -5.55
N PHE A 158 11.88 -5.20 -4.42
CA PHE A 158 12.65 -4.01 -4.08
C PHE A 158 13.75 -3.73 -5.11
N ASP A 159 14.59 -4.73 -5.43
CA ASP A 159 15.74 -4.57 -6.31
C ASP A 159 15.37 -4.22 -7.76
N LEU A 160 14.21 -4.70 -8.24
CA LEU A 160 13.70 -4.32 -9.55
C LEU A 160 13.11 -2.90 -9.51
N TYR A 161 12.14 -2.67 -8.66
CA TYR A 161 11.35 -1.45 -8.71
C TYR A 161 12.08 -0.21 -8.19
N SER A 162 13.00 -0.35 -7.23
CA SER A 162 13.81 0.77 -6.77
C SER A 162 14.64 1.43 -7.90
N LYS A 163 14.99 0.68 -8.96
CA LYS A 163 15.71 1.23 -10.12
C LYS A 163 14.88 2.23 -10.91
N ILE A 164 13.56 2.07 -10.93
CA ILE A 164 12.64 2.93 -11.67
C ILE A 164 11.90 3.93 -10.78
N VAL A 165 12.07 3.86 -9.46
CA VAL A 165 11.68 4.94 -8.56
C VAL A 165 12.60 6.13 -8.79
N LYS A 166 12.02 7.33 -8.93
CA LYS A 166 12.76 8.58 -9.14
C LYS A 166 13.64 8.90 -7.91
N ARG A 167 14.69 9.67 -8.12
CA ARG A 167 15.43 10.28 -7.01
C ARG A 167 14.49 11.19 -6.21
N GLY A 168 14.51 11.09 -4.90
CA GLY A 168 13.55 11.73 -4.01
C GLY A 168 12.19 11.02 -3.92
N GLY A 169 11.97 9.97 -4.71
CA GLY A 169 10.77 9.15 -4.66
C GLY A 169 10.70 8.27 -3.41
N ILE A 170 9.52 7.81 -3.09
CA ILE A 170 9.22 7.08 -1.87
C ILE A 170 8.90 5.62 -2.17
N ILE A 171 9.40 4.74 -1.31
CA ILE A 171 9.05 3.33 -1.25
C ILE A 171 8.49 3.08 0.15
N THR A 172 7.34 2.44 0.28
CA THR A 172 6.90 1.88 1.55
C THR A 172 7.00 0.37 1.50
N LEU A 173 7.61 -0.21 2.51
CA LEU A 173 7.70 -1.66 2.69
C LEU A 173 6.86 -2.03 3.90
N HIS A 174 5.88 -2.90 3.70
CA HIS A 174 4.95 -3.35 4.75
C HIS A 174 5.48 -4.59 5.47
N ASP A 175 4.86 -4.94 6.61
CA ASP A 175 5.19 -6.10 7.45
C ASP A 175 6.65 -6.14 7.94
N THR A 176 7.19 -4.98 8.30
CA THR A 176 8.59 -4.86 8.70
C THR A 176 8.84 -4.96 10.21
N ASP A 177 7.77 -5.06 11.04
CA ASP A 177 7.85 -5.16 12.49
C ASP A 177 7.76 -6.62 12.96
N LEU A 178 8.93 -7.22 13.29
CA LEU A 178 9.00 -8.59 13.80
C LEU A 178 8.44 -8.75 15.22
N ASP A 179 8.36 -7.67 15.97
CA ASP A 179 7.87 -7.70 17.36
C ASP A 179 6.36 -7.55 17.43
N TYR A 180 5.67 -7.68 16.30
CA TYR A 180 4.22 -7.66 16.27
C TYR A 180 3.65 -8.79 17.15
N PRO A 181 2.77 -8.48 18.13
CA PRO A 181 2.38 -9.44 19.16
C PRO A 181 1.40 -10.52 18.71
N ASP A 182 0.82 -10.41 17.52
CA ASP A 182 -0.11 -11.42 16.99
C ASP A 182 0.66 -12.59 16.37
N LYS A 183 1.04 -13.54 17.22
CA LYS A 183 1.81 -14.72 16.85
C LYS A 183 1.09 -15.65 15.87
N ASP A 184 -0.23 -15.57 15.77
CA ASP A 184 -1.02 -16.38 14.83
C ASP A 184 -0.69 -16.05 13.37
N ILE A 185 -0.11 -14.88 13.12
CA ILE A 185 0.40 -14.51 11.80
C ILE A 185 1.71 -15.24 11.49
N TYR A 186 2.51 -15.58 12.51
CA TYR A 186 3.79 -16.26 12.33
C TYR A 186 3.68 -17.76 12.05
N ASP A 187 2.58 -18.38 12.43
CA ASP A 187 2.27 -19.78 12.08
C ASP A 187 1.66 -19.91 10.68
N ALA A 188 1.51 -18.79 9.99
CA ALA A 188 1.06 -18.78 8.61
C ALA A 188 2.11 -19.38 7.67
N PRO A 189 1.70 -19.93 6.51
CA PRO A 189 2.63 -20.39 5.50
C PRO A 189 3.72 -19.34 5.17
N ASP A 190 4.91 -19.78 4.79
CA ASP A 190 6.10 -18.93 4.54
C ASP A 190 5.84 -17.64 3.72
N TYR A 191 4.83 -17.65 2.87
CA TYR A 191 4.47 -16.47 2.07
C TYR A 191 3.79 -15.34 2.86
N TRP A 192 3.39 -15.59 4.12
CA TRP A 192 2.84 -14.58 5.06
C TRP A 192 3.83 -14.15 6.14
N SER A 193 5.04 -14.74 6.16
CA SER A 193 6.04 -14.43 7.17
C SER A 193 6.52 -12.99 7.05
N MET A 194 6.65 -12.29 8.19
CA MET A 194 7.26 -10.96 8.24
C MET A 194 8.79 -10.99 8.25
N GLU A 195 9.41 -12.17 8.26
CA GLU A 195 10.88 -12.28 8.24
C GLU A 195 11.50 -11.68 6.98
N GLY A 196 10.90 -11.93 5.82
CA GLY A 196 11.39 -11.44 4.54
C GLY A 196 11.43 -9.91 4.48
N PRO A 197 10.31 -9.22 4.72
CA PRO A 197 10.27 -7.76 4.75
C PRO A 197 11.21 -7.16 5.79
N ASN A 198 11.26 -7.71 7.01
CA ASN A 198 12.14 -7.23 8.07
C ASN A 198 13.63 -7.39 7.71
N LYS A 199 14.01 -8.56 7.19
CA LYS A 199 15.39 -8.82 6.75
C LYS A 199 15.81 -7.86 5.63
N LYS A 200 14.96 -7.68 4.63
CA LYS A 200 15.24 -6.73 3.53
C LYS A 200 15.33 -5.29 4.02
N MET A 201 14.47 -4.87 4.91
CA MET A 201 14.52 -3.54 5.53
C MET A 201 15.86 -3.31 6.24
N LYS A 202 16.38 -4.30 6.97
CA LYS A 202 17.70 -4.20 7.64
C LYS A 202 18.84 -4.02 6.64
N GLU A 203 18.81 -4.70 5.50
CA GLU A 203 19.81 -4.53 4.44
C GLU A 203 19.75 -3.13 3.81
N ILE A 204 18.52 -2.63 3.52
CA ILE A 204 18.32 -1.30 2.95
C ILE A 204 18.83 -0.22 3.90
N ARG A 205 18.71 -0.41 5.20
CA ARG A 205 19.20 0.54 6.21
C ARG A 205 20.71 0.79 6.10
N GLU A 206 21.48 -0.19 5.67
CA GLU A 206 22.94 -0.06 5.51
C GLU A 206 23.33 0.59 4.16
N ASP A 207 22.36 0.77 3.26
CA ASP A 207 22.59 1.38 1.94
C ASP A 207 22.41 2.90 1.99
N LYS A 208 23.51 3.63 1.76
CA LYS A 208 23.56 5.10 1.77
C LYS A 208 22.72 5.77 0.68
N ASN A 209 22.20 5.01 -0.29
CA ASN A 209 21.28 5.53 -1.31
C ASN A 209 19.86 5.69 -0.80
N TYR A 210 19.59 5.34 0.46
CA TYR A 210 18.26 5.37 1.04
C TYR A 210 18.26 5.97 2.44
N GLU A 211 17.22 6.75 2.72
CA GLU A 211 16.87 7.22 4.07
C GLU A 211 15.63 6.47 4.53
N LEU A 212 15.60 5.99 5.79
CA LEU A 212 14.51 5.18 6.31
C LEU A 212 13.88 5.79 7.55
N ILE A 213 12.55 5.64 7.65
CA ILE A 213 11.76 5.88 8.85
C ILE A 213 10.88 4.65 9.08
N ASN A 214 11.00 4.04 10.27
CA ASN A 214 10.20 2.88 10.65
C ASN A 214 9.01 3.31 11.50
N PHE A 215 7.83 2.82 11.14
CA PHE A 215 6.61 2.92 11.93
C PHE A 215 6.27 1.54 12.48
N PHE A 216 6.85 1.23 13.64
CA PHE A 216 6.62 -0.01 14.35
C PHE A 216 5.62 0.21 15.48
N ASN A 217 5.06 -0.89 15.98
CA ASN A 217 4.20 -0.80 17.15
C ASN A 217 4.97 -0.33 18.36
N ASN A 218 4.30 0.48 19.18
CA ASN A 218 4.81 0.78 20.49
C ASN A 218 4.66 -0.46 21.38
N PRO A 219 5.73 -1.03 21.93
CA PRO A 219 5.68 -2.23 22.76
C PRO A 219 4.86 -2.05 24.05
N TYR A 220 4.54 -0.82 24.41
CA TYR A 220 3.69 -0.51 25.57
C TYR A 220 2.19 -0.41 25.22
N ASN A 221 1.83 -0.55 23.95
CA ASN A 221 0.42 -0.57 23.55
C ASN A 221 -0.11 -2.00 23.62
N GLU A 222 -1.25 -2.16 24.29
CA GLU A 222 -1.95 -3.44 24.38
C GLU A 222 -2.56 -3.86 23.05
N ILE A 223 -2.89 -2.88 22.18
CA ILE A 223 -3.51 -3.12 20.89
C ILE A 223 -2.53 -2.68 19.79
N PRO A 224 -1.98 -3.61 19.00
CA PRO A 224 -1.12 -3.27 17.89
C PRO A 224 -1.93 -2.60 16.77
N SER A 225 -1.36 -1.55 16.20
CA SER A 225 -2.02 -0.76 15.16
C SER A 225 -1.71 -1.24 13.74
N SER A 226 -0.63 -1.98 13.56
CA SER A 226 -0.15 -2.43 12.24
C SER A 226 0.95 -3.48 12.42
N THR A 227 1.23 -4.23 11.38
CA THR A 227 2.36 -5.17 11.27
C THR A 227 3.68 -4.49 10.91
N GLY A 228 3.71 -3.17 11.03
CA GLY A 228 4.86 -2.33 10.74
C GLY A 228 4.93 -1.85 9.29
N THR A 229 5.39 -0.62 9.14
CA THR A 229 5.64 -0.02 7.82
C THR A 229 6.94 0.76 7.87
N THR A 230 7.82 0.52 6.91
CA THR A 230 9.04 1.31 6.73
C THR A 230 8.85 2.23 5.52
N ILE A 231 9.05 3.53 5.72
CA ILE A 231 9.12 4.51 4.65
C ILE A 231 10.58 4.69 4.26
N ILE A 232 10.85 4.55 2.98
CA ILE A 232 12.18 4.60 2.38
C ILE A 232 12.17 5.70 1.33
N ARG A 233 13.10 6.67 1.47
CA ARG A 233 13.33 7.70 0.48
C ARG A 233 14.59 7.38 -0.31
N LYS A 234 14.50 7.39 -1.63
CA LYS A 234 15.66 7.25 -2.52
C LYS A 234 16.39 8.61 -2.62
N VAL A 235 17.65 8.70 -2.20
CA VAL A 235 18.47 9.91 -2.25
C VAL A 235 19.28 10.05 -3.53
#